data_eba48d0b6f1ec6ed506fd484a7f43c77
#
_entry.id   eba48d0b6f1ec6ed506fd484a7f43c77
#
_cell.length_a   1.000
_cell.length_b   1.000
_cell.length_c   1.000
_cell.angle_alpha   90.00
_cell.angle_beta   90.00
_cell.angle_gamma   90.00
#
_symmetry.space_group_name_H-M   'P 1'
#
loop_
_entity.id
_entity.type
_entity.pdbx_description
1 polymer ?
#
loop_
_entity_poly.entity_id
_entity_poly.type
_entity_poly.pdbx_seq_one_letter_code
_entity_poly.pdbx_strand_id
1 'polypeptide(L)'
;MHRLPRFLLTTALAFSCLHAAAADNPLSVHILDLQSGQPTAGVAVTLEQRDGPAWRALGSAVTDAQGRVRALYPANQAFTAGAYRIVFKTGEHYARLRQPTFFEQVPIEFKVMDTAQHYHIPLLLSPYGYSTYRGN
;
A
#
# COMPACT_ATOMS: atom_id res chain seq x y z
N MET A 1 -61.75 42.52 16.81
CA MET A 1 -60.71 42.44 15.80
C MET A 1 -59.57 41.56 16.33
N HIS A 2 -59.60 40.28 16.06
CA HIS A 2 -58.60 39.29 16.55
C HIS A 2 -57.63 38.99 15.43
N ARG A 3 -56.35 39.34 15.61
CA ARG A 3 -55.27 39.01 14.67
C ARG A 3 -54.63 37.69 15.13
N LEU A 4 -54.74 36.65 14.28
CA LEU A 4 -54.03 35.37 14.43
C LEU A 4 -52.57 35.54 14.00
N PRO A 5 -51.60 34.97 14.74
CA PRO A 5 -50.20 34.91 14.29
C PRO A 5 -50.02 33.78 13.27
N ARG A 6 -49.39 34.14 12.16
CA ARG A 6 -48.92 33.15 11.15
C ARG A 6 -47.63 32.52 11.66
N PHE A 7 -47.68 31.23 11.98
CA PHE A 7 -46.49 30.42 12.20
C PHE A 7 -45.86 30.05 10.84
N LEU A 8 -44.67 30.58 10.57
CA LEU A 8 -43.81 30.16 9.49
C LEU A 8 -43.10 28.88 9.92
N LEU A 9 -43.46 27.75 9.29
CA LEU A 9 -42.80 26.46 9.47
C LEU A 9 -41.58 26.41 8.53
N THR A 10 -40.38 26.69 9.07
CA THR A 10 -39.12 26.51 8.34
C THR A 10 -38.70 25.06 8.36
N THR A 11 -38.90 24.38 7.23
CA THR A 11 -38.42 22.99 7.01
C THR A 11 -36.93 23.06 6.77
N ALA A 12 -36.11 22.66 7.75
CA ALA A 12 -34.67 22.50 7.58
C ALA A 12 -34.41 21.17 6.84
N LEU A 13 -33.97 21.27 5.60
CA LEU A 13 -33.53 20.12 4.80
C LEU A 13 -32.13 19.73 5.29
N ALA A 14 -32.04 18.68 6.08
CA ALA A 14 -30.76 18.12 6.51
C ALA A 14 -30.13 17.34 5.33
N PHE A 15 -29.11 17.93 4.73
CA PHE A 15 -28.28 17.26 3.73
C PHE A 15 -27.37 16.27 4.48
N SER A 16 -27.76 15.00 4.52
CA SER A 16 -26.89 13.90 4.97
C SER A 16 -25.85 13.65 3.88
N CYS A 17 -24.64 14.16 4.06
CA CYS A 17 -23.49 13.73 3.27
C CYS A 17 -23.18 12.28 3.60
N LEU A 18 -23.60 11.34 2.75
CA LEU A 18 -23.07 9.99 2.77
C LEU A 18 -21.59 10.08 2.36
N HIS A 19 -20.71 10.04 3.34
CA HIS A 19 -19.30 9.75 3.07
C HIS A 19 -19.22 8.27 2.69
N ALA A 20 -19.13 7.98 1.39
CA ALA A 20 -18.69 6.67 0.95
C ALA A 20 -17.25 6.51 1.45
N ALA A 21 -17.02 5.63 2.43
CA ALA A 21 -15.67 5.22 2.81
C ALA A 21 -15.02 4.64 1.57
N ALA A 22 -13.87 5.22 1.13
CA ALA A 22 -13.07 4.63 0.08
C ALA A 22 -12.69 3.21 0.52
N ALA A 23 -12.90 2.20 -0.34
CA ALA A 23 -12.49 0.84 -0.05
C ALA A 23 -10.97 0.83 0.22
N ASP A 24 -10.54 0.17 1.29
CA ASP A 24 -9.13 0.03 1.64
C ASP A 24 -8.38 -0.66 0.49
N ASN A 25 -7.16 -0.17 0.20
CA ASN A 25 -6.34 -0.78 -0.83
C ASN A 25 -5.98 -2.22 -0.43
N PRO A 26 -6.11 -3.20 -1.33
CA PRO A 26 -5.87 -4.60 -1.01
C PRO A 26 -4.41 -4.96 -0.73
N LEU A 27 -3.45 -4.08 -1.10
CA LEU A 27 -2.01 -4.34 -0.95
C LEU A 27 -1.30 -3.19 -0.25
N SER A 28 -0.49 -3.55 0.74
CA SER A 28 0.41 -2.63 1.43
C SER A 28 1.75 -3.30 1.73
N VAL A 29 2.78 -2.49 1.91
CA VAL A 29 4.12 -2.93 2.32
C VAL A 29 4.64 -2.09 3.48
N HIS A 30 5.64 -2.63 4.17
CA HIS A 30 6.37 -1.94 5.22
C HIS A 30 7.80 -2.45 5.25
N ILE A 31 8.76 -1.55 5.39
CA ILE A 31 10.18 -1.91 5.51
C ILE A 31 10.69 -1.46 6.88
N LEU A 32 11.29 -2.39 7.62
CA LEU A 32 12.01 -2.17 8.85
C LEU A 32 13.50 -2.43 8.62
N ASP A 33 14.34 -1.47 9.00
CA ASP A 33 15.78 -1.66 9.03
C ASP A 33 16.20 -2.49 10.26
N LEU A 34 16.78 -3.65 10.01
CA LEU A 34 17.24 -4.56 11.08
C LEU A 34 18.45 -4.04 11.86
N GLN A 35 19.22 -3.11 11.29
CA GLN A 35 20.39 -2.54 11.96
C GLN A 35 19.99 -1.52 13.03
N SER A 36 18.96 -0.73 12.76
CA SER A 36 18.52 0.36 13.64
C SER A 36 17.20 0.08 14.36
N GLY A 37 16.39 -0.87 13.86
CA GLY A 37 15.03 -1.10 14.34
C GLY A 37 14.05 0.00 13.92
N GLN A 38 14.41 0.84 12.95
CA GLN A 38 13.62 1.97 12.50
C GLN A 38 12.95 1.68 11.15
N PRO A 39 11.83 2.36 10.83
CA PRO A 39 11.23 2.31 9.50
C PRO A 39 12.20 2.80 8.42
N THR A 40 12.14 2.20 7.24
CA THR A 40 12.99 2.58 6.10
C THR A 40 12.21 3.34 5.05
N ALA A 41 12.39 4.65 5.03
CA ALA A 41 11.78 5.55 4.04
C ALA A 41 12.58 5.62 2.73
N GLY A 42 11.91 6.02 1.64
CA GLY A 42 12.60 6.34 0.38
C GLY A 42 12.98 5.14 -0.47
N VAL A 43 12.45 3.96 -0.20
CA VAL A 43 12.67 2.76 -1.03
C VAL A 43 11.62 2.69 -2.12
N ALA A 44 12.07 2.64 -3.37
CA ALA A 44 11.18 2.40 -4.51
C ALA A 44 10.70 0.94 -4.52
N VAL A 45 9.40 0.77 -4.76
CA VAL A 45 8.71 -0.52 -4.76
C VAL A 45 7.89 -0.64 -6.02
N THR A 46 7.98 -1.78 -6.71
CA THR A 46 7.18 -2.08 -7.89
C THR A 46 6.28 -3.29 -7.62
N LEU A 47 5.01 -3.20 -8.01
CA LEU A 47 4.08 -4.31 -8.01
C LEU A 47 3.97 -4.89 -9.41
N GLU A 48 4.07 -6.19 -9.51
CA GLU A 48 3.93 -6.95 -10.75
C GLU A 48 2.95 -8.11 -10.57
N GLN A 49 2.29 -8.49 -11.64
CA GLN A 49 1.42 -9.67 -11.70
C GLN A 49 1.94 -10.65 -12.73
N ARG A 50 1.85 -11.94 -12.44
CA ARG A 50 2.22 -13.00 -13.37
C ARG A 50 1.30 -13.01 -14.59
N ASP A 51 1.90 -13.01 -15.76
CA ASP A 51 1.21 -13.10 -17.05
C ASP A 51 1.92 -14.14 -17.91
N GLY A 52 1.42 -15.39 -17.86
CA GLY A 52 2.10 -16.51 -18.47
C GLY A 52 3.51 -16.70 -17.90
N PRO A 53 4.57 -16.72 -18.75
CA PRO A 53 5.96 -16.85 -18.32
C PRO A 53 6.56 -15.52 -17.83
N ALA A 54 5.87 -14.40 -18.05
CA ALA A 54 6.37 -13.04 -17.77
C ALA A 54 5.75 -12.43 -16.52
N TRP A 55 6.31 -11.29 -16.10
CA TRP A 55 5.78 -10.41 -15.06
C TRP A 55 5.38 -9.09 -15.69
N ARG A 56 4.14 -8.69 -15.46
CA ARG A 56 3.58 -7.43 -15.95
C ARG A 56 3.53 -6.43 -14.80
N ALA A 57 4.19 -5.29 -14.98
CA ALA A 57 4.13 -4.21 -14.01
C ALA A 57 2.71 -3.64 -13.89
N LEU A 58 2.23 -3.46 -12.68
CA LEU A 58 0.93 -2.87 -12.35
C LEU A 58 1.05 -1.47 -11.80
N GLY A 59 2.04 -1.20 -10.97
CA GLY A 59 2.23 0.08 -10.32
C GLY A 59 3.55 0.15 -9.58
N SER A 60 3.87 1.35 -9.11
CA SER A 60 5.06 1.61 -8.30
C SER A 60 4.77 2.70 -7.29
N ALA A 61 5.54 2.71 -6.21
CA ALA A 61 5.47 3.71 -5.15
C ALA A 61 6.82 3.81 -4.44
N VAL A 62 6.92 4.74 -3.49
CA VAL A 62 8.11 4.91 -2.64
C VAL A 62 7.64 4.87 -1.19
N THR A 63 8.38 4.19 -0.32
CA THR A 63 8.04 4.11 1.10
C THR A 63 8.09 5.49 1.76
N ASP A 64 7.08 5.77 2.58
CA ASP A 64 6.93 7.02 3.34
C ASP A 64 7.87 7.10 4.56
N ALA A 65 7.73 8.16 5.35
CA ALA A 65 8.54 8.35 6.57
C ALA A 65 8.36 7.23 7.60
N GLN A 66 7.25 6.48 7.56
CA GLN A 66 7.00 5.31 8.39
C GLN A 66 7.44 3.99 7.71
N GLY A 67 8.18 4.07 6.59
CA GLY A 67 8.62 2.91 5.83
C GLY A 67 7.48 2.17 5.10
N ARG A 68 6.34 2.82 4.84
CA ARG A 68 5.14 2.18 4.32
C ARG A 68 4.76 2.66 2.93
N VAL A 69 4.17 1.74 2.18
CA VAL A 69 3.25 2.05 1.06
C VAL A 69 1.90 1.46 1.43
N ARG A 70 0.93 2.32 1.71
CA ARG A 70 -0.41 1.91 2.20
C ARG A 70 -1.35 1.47 1.08
N ALA A 71 -1.10 1.95 -0.15
CA ALA A 71 -1.94 1.72 -1.32
C ALA A 71 -1.05 1.41 -2.52
N LEU A 72 -0.66 0.14 -2.66
CA LEU A 72 0.25 -0.30 -3.71
C LEU A 72 -0.51 -0.79 -4.96
N TYR A 73 -1.73 -1.32 -4.79
CA TYR A 73 -2.53 -1.79 -5.92
C TYR A 73 -3.19 -0.62 -6.65
N PRO A 74 -3.17 -0.59 -8.01
CA PRO A 74 -3.80 0.49 -8.77
C PRO A 74 -5.31 0.58 -8.51
N ALA A 75 -5.79 1.78 -8.15
CA ALA A 75 -7.20 2.00 -7.80
C ALA A 75 -8.19 1.79 -8.97
N ASN A 76 -7.70 1.89 -10.21
CA ASN A 76 -8.51 1.77 -11.43
C ASN A 76 -8.56 0.36 -12.02
N GLN A 77 -8.04 -0.63 -11.29
CA GLN A 77 -8.03 -2.03 -11.72
C GLN A 77 -8.71 -2.92 -10.68
N ALA A 78 -9.46 -3.93 -11.14
CA ALA A 78 -10.01 -4.94 -10.26
C ALA A 78 -8.90 -5.82 -9.69
N PHE A 79 -8.93 -6.05 -8.37
CA PHE A 79 -8.00 -6.97 -7.72
C PHE A 79 -8.39 -8.40 -8.03
N THR A 80 -7.48 -9.18 -8.58
CA THR A 80 -7.74 -10.55 -9.07
C THR A 80 -6.87 -11.58 -8.35
N ALA A 81 -7.36 -12.81 -8.24
CA ALA A 81 -6.56 -13.92 -7.76
C ALA A 81 -5.41 -14.23 -8.73
N GLY A 82 -4.31 -14.74 -8.20
CA GLY A 82 -3.14 -15.09 -9.00
C GLY A 82 -1.82 -14.88 -8.27
N ALA A 83 -0.73 -15.01 -9.00
CA ALA A 83 0.61 -14.78 -8.48
C ALA A 83 1.03 -13.32 -8.72
N TYR A 84 1.56 -12.72 -7.67
CA TYR A 84 2.08 -11.35 -7.67
C TYR A 84 3.53 -11.34 -7.20
N ARG A 85 4.23 -10.27 -7.54
CA ARG A 85 5.58 -10.03 -7.09
C ARG A 85 5.73 -8.55 -6.69
N ILE A 86 6.27 -8.32 -5.51
CA ILE A 86 6.71 -6.99 -5.10
C ILE A 86 8.22 -6.97 -5.21
N VAL A 87 8.75 -5.97 -5.92
CA VAL A 87 10.19 -5.78 -6.08
C VAL A 87 10.60 -4.52 -5.31
N PHE A 88 11.36 -4.71 -4.24
CA PHE A 88 11.95 -3.63 -3.45
C PHE A 88 13.32 -3.28 -4.04
N LYS A 89 13.52 -2.01 -4.44
CA LYS A 89 14.76 -1.51 -5.05
C LYS A 89 15.79 -1.14 -3.97
N THR A 90 16.22 -2.15 -3.24
CA THR A 90 17.08 -1.99 -2.05
C THR A 90 18.49 -1.55 -2.41
N GLY A 91 19.04 -1.99 -3.54
CA GLY A 91 20.35 -1.57 -4.03
C GLY A 91 20.42 -0.06 -4.26
N GLU A 92 19.40 0.51 -4.92
CA GLU A 92 19.30 1.96 -5.11
C GLU A 92 19.24 2.74 -3.79
N HIS A 93 18.52 2.19 -2.79
CA HIS A 93 18.43 2.78 -1.46
C HIS A 93 19.80 2.82 -0.78
N TYR A 94 20.50 1.70 -0.72
CA TYR A 94 21.82 1.63 -0.09
C TYR A 94 22.88 2.45 -0.86
N ALA A 95 22.78 2.52 -2.19
CA ALA A 95 23.68 3.37 -2.99
C ALA A 95 23.55 4.86 -2.60
N ARG A 96 22.31 5.34 -2.39
CA ARG A 96 22.09 6.73 -1.89
C ARG A 96 22.70 6.96 -0.50
N LEU A 97 22.72 5.94 0.35
CA LEU A 97 23.34 5.98 1.68
C LEU A 97 24.85 5.74 1.63
N ARG A 98 25.42 5.47 0.45
CA ARG A 98 26.82 5.06 0.27
C ARG A 98 27.19 3.84 1.12
N GLN A 99 26.26 2.93 1.28
CA GLN A 99 26.39 1.70 2.06
C GLN A 99 26.46 0.49 1.11
N PRO A 100 27.46 -0.40 1.23
CA PRO A 100 27.51 -1.63 0.45
C PRO A 100 26.32 -2.54 0.79
N THR A 101 25.81 -3.21 -0.22
CA THR A 101 24.78 -4.24 -0.09
C THR A 101 25.07 -5.41 -1.00
N PHE A 102 24.58 -6.58 -0.62
CA PHE A 102 24.72 -7.78 -1.46
C PHE A 102 23.57 -7.94 -2.46
N PHE A 103 22.35 -7.55 -2.06
CA PHE A 103 21.16 -7.68 -2.89
C PHE A 103 20.83 -6.37 -3.59
N GLU A 104 20.90 -6.35 -4.91
CA GLU A 104 20.55 -5.18 -5.72
C GLU A 104 19.04 -4.88 -5.69
N GLN A 105 18.24 -5.91 -5.50
CA GLN A 105 16.80 -5.83 -5.29
C GLN A 105 16.30 -7.04 -4.53
N VAL A 106 15.13 -6.89 -3.91
CA VAL A 106 14.47 -7.97 -3.18
C VAL A 106 13.11 -8.22 -3.81
N PRO A 107 12.97 -9.27 -4.65
CA PRO A 107 11.68 -9.67 -5.20
C PRO A 107 10.99 -10.64 -4.25
N ILE A 108 9.76 -10.33 -3.85
CA ILE A 108 8.93 -11.19 -3.02
C ILE A 108 7.73 -11.65 -3.84
N GLU A 109 7.69 -12.93 -4.17
CA GLU A 109 6.55 -13.54 -4.83
C GLU A 109 5.54 -14.03 -3.79
N PHE A 110 4.26 -13.81 -4.06
CA PHE A 110 3.17 -14.28 -3.21
C PHE A 110 1.93 -14.59 -4.03
N LYS A 111 1.01 -15.34 -3.44
CA LYS A 111 -0.22 -15.76 -4.10
C LYS A 111 -1.43 -15.11 -3.44
N VAL A 112 -2.25 -14.47 -4.26
CA VAL A 112 -3.59 -13.99 -3.89
C VAL A 112 -4.60 -15.09 -4.22
N MET A 113 -5.27 -15.60 -3.22
CA MET A 113 -6.33 -16.61 -3.37
C MET A 113 -7.70 -16.03 -3.13
N ASP A 114 -7.83 -15.15 -2.15
CA ASP A 114 -9.07 -14.48 -1.77
C ASP A 114 -8.92 -12.97 -1.97
N THR A 115 -9.65 -12.43 -2.92
CA THR A 115 -9.60 -11.00 -3.28
C THR A 115 -10.35 -10.10 -2.29
N ALA A 116 -11.07 -10.67 -1.33
CA ALA A 116 -11.72 -9.93 -0.25
C ALA A 116 -10.77 -9.62 0.92
N GLN A 117 -9.60 -10.29 0.97
CA GLN A 117 -8.61 -10.08 2.01
C GLN A 117 -7.64 -8.96 1.67
N HIS A 118 -7.14 -8.30 2.71
CA HIS A 118 -5.99 -7.41 2.61
C HIS A 118 -4.69 -8.23 2.69
N TYR A 119 -3.71 -7.87 1.85
CA TYR A 119 -2.39 -8.48 1.83
C TYR A 119 -1.35 -7.44 2.23
N HIS A 120 -0.70 -7.68 3.36
CA HIS A 120 0.39 -6.85 3.87
C HIS A 120 1.69 -7.63 3.80
N ILE A 121 2.68 -7.06 3.11
CA ILE A 121 3.99 -7.70 2.90
C ILE A 121 5.07 -6.87 3.58
N PRO A 122 5.45 -7.19 4.84
CA PRO A 122 6.57 -6.57 5.51
C PRO A 122 7.90 -7.10 5.00
N LEU A 123 8.91 -6.22 4.95
CA LEU A 123 10.29 -6.56 4.66
C LEU A 123 11.17 -6.17 5.85
N LEU A 124 11.87 -7.13 6.43
CA LEU A 124 12.93 -6.91 7.42
C LEU A 124 14.25 -6.87 6.65
N LEU A 125 14.88 -5.70 6.60
CA LEU A 125 15.96 -5.41 5.66
C LEU A 125 17.28 -5.14 6.38
N SER A 126 18.36 -5.76 5.89
CA SER A 126 19.73 -5.39 6.17
C SER A 126 20.55 -5.37 4.87
N PRO A 127 21.77 -4.82 4.85
CA PRO A 127 22.58 -4.78 3.64
C PRO A 127 22.93 -6.15 3.05
N TYR A 128 22.96 -7.20 3.87
CA TYR A 128 23.41 -8.55 3.47
C TYR A 128 22.37 -9.64 3.70
N GLY A 129 21.14 -9.28 4.05
CA GLY A 129 20.09 -10.24 4.27
C GLY A 129 18.74 -9.58 4.45
N TYR A 130 17.70 -10.39 4.33
CA TYR A 130 16.33 -9.93 4.57
C TYR A 130 15.45 -11.10 4.99
N SER A 131 14.32 -10.78 5.57
CA SER A 131 13.22 -11.71 5.75
C SER A 131 11.90 -11.04 5.48
N THR A 132 10.87 -11.85 5.21
CA THR A 132 9.52 -11.39 4.95
C THR A 132 8.52 -12.36 5.55
N TYR A 133 7.31 -11.90 5.76
CA TYR A 133 6.21 -12.72 6.23
C TYR A 133 4.88 -12.15 5.75
N ARG A 134 3.80 -12.91 5.88
CA ARG A 134 2.47 -12.39 5.67
C ARG A 134 2.07 -11.59 6.92
N GLY A 135 2.01 -10.27 6.78
CA GLY A 135 1.48 -9.39 7.81
C GLY A 135 -0.05 -9.39 7.88
N ASN A 136 -0.58 -8.73 8.90
CA ASN A 136 -2.02 -8.55 9.12
C ASN A 136 -2.49 -7.19 8.62
#